data_4954dd665a8295ebbea0ec7881ea7491
#
_entry.id   4954dd665a8295ebbea0ec7881ea7491
#
_cell.length_a   1.000
_cell.length_b   1.000
_cell.length_c   1.000
_cell.angle_alpha   90.00
_cell.angle_beta   90.00
_cell.angle_gamma   90.00
#
_symmetry.space_group_name_H-M   'P 1'
#
loop_
_entity.id
_entity.type
_entity.pdbx_description
1 polymer ?
#
loop_
_entity_poly.entity_id
_entity_poly.type
_entity_poly.pdbx_seq_one_letter_code
_entity_poly.pdbx_strand_id
1 'polypeptide(L)'
;VHDHPLVRDVLISGGDPLVLPDDEVMRFVRAFAGLAQIDVVRLCTRAPCVNPARVTRELAAMLGRSGKVWVNTQFNCAGEVTPEAAEACGNLVRAGIPVSCQTVLLAGVNDSAEAMLALFRALQRARVRPYYVFQCDPVAGIAHFRVPLERARQIERACAARIGGLGLPRFVADLPDADRKTPISEL
;
A
#
# COMPACT_ATOMS: atom_id res chain seq x y z
N VAL A 1 -21.57 -1.32 -9.49
CA VAL A 1 -21.03 -2.69 -9.40
C VAL A 1 -22.00 -3.69 -10.00
N HIS A 2 -23.31 -3.57 -9.71
CA HIS A 2 -24.32 -4.46 -10.30
C HIS A 2 -24.31 -4.43 -11.83
N ASP A 3 -24.11 -3.26 -12.43
CA ASP A 3 -24.07 -3.07 -13.88
C ASP A 3 -22.70 -3.44 -14.50
N HIS A 4 -21.77 -3.91 -13.70
CA HIS A 4 -20.41 -4.25 -14.11
C HIS A 4 -20.03 -5.65 -13.58
N PRO A 5 -20.52 -6.71 -14.20
CA PRO A 5 -20.36 -8.09 -13.69
C PRO A 5 -18.93 -8.61 -13.70
N LEU A 6 -18.02 -7.94 -14.42
CA LEU A 6 -16.59 -8.31 -14.49
C LEU A 6 -15.76 -7.73 -13.32
N VAL A 7 -16.31 -6.80 -12.53
CA VAL A 7 -15.60 -6.24 -11.37
C VAL A 7 -15.48 -7.31 -10.28
N ARG A 8 -14.25 -7.61 -9.90
CA ARG A 8 -13.88 -8.60 -8.87
C ARG A 8 -13.20 -7.96 -7.65
N ASP A 9 -12.63 -6.80 -7.82
CA ASP A 9 -11.81 -6.09 -6.85
C ASP A 9 -12.31 -4.66 -6.69
N VAL A 10 -12.62 -4.27 -5.47
CA VAL A 10 -13.12 -2.93 -5.15
C VAL A 10 -12.13 -2.22 -4.23
N LEU A 11 -11.73 -1.01 -4.61
CA LEU A 11 -10.91 -0.14 -3.77
C LEU A 11 -11.80 0.85 -3.02
N ILE A 12 -11.72 0.83 -1.69
CA ILE A 12 -12.26 1.88 -0.83
C ILE A 12 -11.10 2.83 -0.53
N SER A 13 -11.14 3.99 -1.16
CA SER A 13 -10.10 5.03 -1.15
C SER A 13 -10.78 6.42 -1.15
N GLY A 14 -10.01 7.48 -1.38
CA GLY A 14 -10.49 8.86 -1.39
C GLY A 14 -9.72 9.68 -0.38
N GLY A 15 -10.39 10.39 0.56
CA GLY A 15 -9.79 10.65 1.86
C GLY A 15 -9.48 9.30 2.53
N ASP A 16 -8.74 9.29 3.63
CA ASP A 16 -8.43 8.00 4.29
C ASP A 16 -9.72 7.38 4.85
N PRO A 17 -10.12 6.15 4.43
CA PRO A 17 -11.35 5.53 4.89
C PRO A 17 -11.38 5.27 6.40
N LEU A 18 -10.20 5.14 7.04
CA LEU A 18 -10.14 4.92 8.49
C LEU A 18 -10.26 6.21 9.33
N VAL A 19 -10.52 7.37 8.73
CA VAL A 19 -10.97 8.55 9.49
C VAL A 19 -12.46 8.45 9.85
N LEU A 20 -13.20 7.59 9.17
CA LEU A 20 -14.61 7.33 9.46
C LEU A 20 -14.77 6.46 10.72
N PRO A 21 -15.92 6.56 11.44
CA PRO A 21 -16.28 5.64 12.49
C PRO A 21 -16.33 4.18 12.01
N ASP A 22 -16.12 3.23 12.93
CA ASP A 22 -16.04 1.80 12.60
C ASP A 22 -17.31 1.27 11.93
N ASP A 23 -18.46 1.71 12.36
CA ASP A 23 -19.77 1.32 11.79
C ASP A 23 -19.92 1.78 10.34
N GLU A 24 -19.43 2.97 10.00
CA GLU A 24 -19.43 3.47 8.63
C GLU A 24 -18.45 2.70 7.74
N VAL A 25 -17.22 2.48 8.22
CA VAL A 25 -16.25 1.64 7.50
C VAL A 25 -16.85 0.25 7.23
N MET A 26 -17.46 -0.35 8.25
CA MET A 26 -18.08 -1.67 8.14
C MET A 26 -19.30 -1.67 7.23
N ARG A 27 -20.04 -0.58 7.12
CA ARG A 27 -21.15 -0.45 6.15
C ARG A 27 -20.64 -0.60 4.71
N PHE A 28 -19.55 0.10 4.35
CA PHE A 28 -18.94 -0.03 3.02
C PHE A 28 -18.39 -1.45 2.79
N VAL A 29 -17.66 -1.99 3.76
CA VAL A 29 -17.09 -3.33 3.64
C VAL A 29 -18.19 -4.38 3.42
N ARG A 30 -19.27 -4.35 4.22
CA ARG A 30 -20.38 -5.30 4.08
C ARG A 30 -21.11 -5.15 2.76
N ALA A 31 -21.31 -3.92 2.27
CA ALA A 31 -21.99 -3.67 1.01
C ALA A 31 -21.27 -4.34 -0.18
N PHE A 32 -19.94 -4.30 -0.20
CA PHE A 32 -19.18 -4.93 -1.28
C PHE A 32 -18.85 -6.40 -1.02
N ALA A 33 -18.45 -6.75 0.21
CA ALA A 33 -18.13 -8.14 0.54
C ALA A 33 -19.34 -9.09 0.43
N GLY A 34 -20.55 -8.56 0.59
CA GLY A 34 -21.82 -9.31 0.40
C GLY A 34 -22.13 -9.66 -1.05
N LEU A 35 -21.47 -9.03 -2.02
CA LEU A 35 -21.68 -9.34 -3.43
C LEU A 35 -20.89 -10.59 -3.83
N ALA A 36 -21.58 -11.57 -4.40
CA ALA A 36 -20.98 -12.86 -4.80
C ALA A 36 -19.82 -12.69 -5.80
N GLN A 37 -19.93 -11.71 -6.69
CA GLN A 37 -18.93 -11.43 -7.72
C GLN A 37 -17.65 -10.76 -7.20
N ILE A 38 -17.66 -10.17 -6.00
CA ILE A 38 -16.48 -9.50 -5.45
C ILE A 38 -15.62 -10.49 -4.68
N ASP A 39 -14.39 -10.64 -5.10
CA ASP A 39 -13.38 -11.49 -4.46
C ASP A 39 -12.57 -10.73 -3.42
N VAL A 40 -12.31 -9.43 -3.67
CA VAL A 40 -11.43 -8.59 -2.85
C VAL A 40 -12.06 -7.22 -2.59
N VAL A 41 -12.01 -6.78 -1.33
CA VAL A 41 -12.31 -5.41 -0.90
C VAL A 41 -11.04 -4.80 -0.32
N ARG A 42 -10.41 -3.87 -1.04
CA ARG A 42 -9.18 -3.23 -0.58
C ARG A 42 -9.46 -1.93 0.16
N LEU A 43 -9.06 -1.83 1.41
CA LEU A 43 -8.99 -0.58 2.14
C LEU A 43 -7.62 0.07 1.90
N CYS A 44 -7.63 1.24 1.27
CA CYS A 44 -6.42 2.02 1.01
C CYS A 44 -6.28 3.09 2.09
N THR A 45 -5.36 2.91 3.02
CA THR A 45 -5.25 3.76 4.22
C THR A 45 -3.81 4.01 4.63
N ARG A 46 -3.52 5.22 5.10
CA ARG A 46 -2.26 5.54 5.78
C ARG A 46 -2.37 5.46 7.31
N ALA A 47 -3.51 5.09 7.86
CA ALA A 47 -3.70 5.04 9.31
C ALA A 47 -2.61 4.23 10.05
N PRO A 48 -2.14 3.05 9.57
CA PRO A 48 -1.04 2.35 10.24
C PRO A 48 0.23 3.19 10.40
N CYS A 49 0.50 4.10 9.44
CA CYS A 49 1.65 4.99 9.44
C CYS A 49 1.42 6.26 10.27
N VAL A 50 0.29 6.96 10.06
CA VAL A 50 0.09 8.33 10.57
C VAL A 50 -0.75 8.39 11.85
N ASN A 51 -1.54 7.38 12.13
CA ASN A 51 -2.37 7.24 13.32
C ASN A 51 -2.53 5.75 13.69
N PRO A 52 -1.44 5.06 14.11
CA PRO A 52 -1.48 3.61 14.38
C PRO A 52 -2.50 3.21 15.43
N ALA A 53 -2.79 4.07 16.41
CA ALA A 53 -3.78 3.83 17.45
C ALA A 53 -5.20 3.61 16.88
N ARG A 54 -5.49 4.10 15.67
CA ARG A 54 -6.76 3.90 14.99
C ARG A 54 -6.99 2.43 14.58
N VAL A 55 -5.92 1.67 14.40
CA VAL A 55 -5.99 0.27 13.95
C VAL A 55 -6.00 -0.65 15.16
N THR A 56 -7.12 -0.65 15.89
CA THR A 56 -7.29 -1.49 17.07
C THR A 56 -7.50 -2.95 16.74
N ARG A 57 -7.36 -3.84 17.73
CA ARG A 57 -7.63 -5.27 17.56
C ARG A 57 -9.11 -5.53 17.23
N GLU A 58 -9.99 -4.73 17.82
CA GLU A 58 -11.44 -4.80 17.62
C GLU A 58 -11.81 -4.46 16.18
N LEU A 59 -11.31 -3.33 15.66
CA LEU A 59 -11.51 -2.95 14.26
C LEU A 59 -10.96 -4.02 13.31
N ALA A 60 -9.73 -4.48 13.55
CA ALA A 60 -9.12 -5.52 12.73
C ALA A 60 -9.95 -6.81 12.73
N ALA A 61 -10.43 -7.25 13.90
CA ALA A 61 -11.30 -8.41 14.02
C ALA A 61 -12.62 -8.24 13.27
N MET A 62 -13.23 -7.05 13.31
CA MET A 62 -14.46 -6.76 12.55
C MET A 62 -14.22 -6.84 11.04
N LEU A 63 -13.13 -6.23 10.56
CA LEU A 63 -12.76 -6.24 9.14
C LEU A 63 -12.46 -7.66 8.65
N GLY A 64 -11.73 -8.44 9.43
CA GLY A 64 -11.31 -9.80 9.08
C GLY A 64 -12.47 -10.79 8.94
N ARG A 65 -13.61 -10.56 9.63
CA ARG A 65 -14.79 -11.46 9.54
C ARG A 65 -15.36 -11.61 8.13
N SER A 66 -15.13 -10.64 7.25
CA SER A 66 -15.63 -10.71 5.87
C SER A 66 -14.88 -11.75 5.03
N GLY A 67 -13.64 -12.09 5.39
CA GLY A 67 -12.75 -12.95 4.60
C GLY A 67 -12.28 -12.36 3.27
N LYS A 68 -12.75 -11.17 2.88
CA LYS A 68 -12.46 -10.53 1.58
C LYS A 68 -11.67 -9.24 1.70
N VAL A 69 -11.44 -8.73 2.92
CA VAL A 69 -10.71 -7.48 3.14
C VAL A 69 -9.22 -7.67 2.96
N TRP A 70 -8.61 -6.77 2.21
CA TRP A 70 -7.17 -6.54 2.10
C TRP A 70 -6.88 -5.10 2.51
N VAL A 71 -5.72 -4.84 3.08
CA VAL A 71 -5.28 -3.48 3.40
C VAL A 71 -4.07 -3.12 2.55
N ASN A 72 -4.18 -2.01 1.81
CA ASN A 72 -3.07 -1.36 1.17
C ASN A 72 -2.71 -0.11 1.97
N THR A 73 -1.56 -0.14 2.63
CA THR A 73 -1.03 1.00 3.35
C THR A 73 0.09 1.70 2.58
N GLN A 74 0.60 2.79 3.12
CA GLN A 74 1.71 3.52 2.53
C GLN A 74 2.72 3.92 3.61
N PHE A 75 3.98 3.54 3.36
CA PHE A 75 5.18 3.98 4.07
C PHE A 75 6.21 4.42 3.04
N ASN A 76 6.89 5.52 3.28
CA ASN A 76 7.88 6.06 2.34
C ASN A 76 9.33 5.92 2.86
N CYS A 77 9.55 5.74 4.15
CA CYS A 77 10.87 5.47 4.70
C CYS A 77 10.82 4.49 5.88
N ALA A 78 11.96 3.90 6.21
CA ALA A 78 12.06 2.93 7.30
C ALA A 78 11.70 3.53 8.67
N GLY A 79 11.95 4.82 8.88
CA GLY A 79 11.62 5.52 10.13
C GLY A 79 10.11 5.65 10.39
N GLU A 80 9.27 5.54 9.37
CA GLU A 80 7.81 5.52 9.52
C GLU A 80 7.30 4.18 10.08
N VAL A 81 8.08 3.10 9.97
CA VAL A 81 7.72 1.78 10.51
C VAL A 81 8.12 1.72 11.99
N THR A 82 7.46 2.55 12.80
CA THR A 82 7.66 2.58 14.25
C THR A 82 7.13 1.30 14.92
N PRO A 83 7.46 1.03 16.20
CA PRO A 83 6.85 -0.09 16.94
C PRO A 83 5.33 -0.05 16.93
N GLU A 84 4.72 1.14 17.07
CA GLU A 84 3.26 1.34 17.06
C GLU A 84 2.68 1.06 15.68
N ALA A 85 3.34 1.53 14.61
CA ALA A 85 2.95 1.25 13.23
C ALA A 85 3.04 -0.25 12.90
N ALA A 86 4.09 -0.92 13.37
CA ALA A 86 4.25 -2.36 13.22
C ALA A 86 3.19 -3.15 14.00
N GLU A 87 2.81 -2.70 15.22
CA GLU A 87 1.73 -3.32 16.00
C GLU A 87 0.37 -3.12 15.31
N ALA A 88 0.09 -1.93 14.77
CA ALA A 88 -1.11 -1.65 13.98
C ALA A 88 -1.23 -2.60 12.77
N CYS A 89 -0.17 -2.75 12.00
CA CYS A 89 -0.12 -3.74 10.92
C CYS A 89 -0.29 -5.17 11.45
N GLY A 90 0.34 -5.48 12.59
CA GLY A 90 0.23 -6.76 13.28
C GLY A 90 -1.21 -7.10 13.70
N ASN A 91 -2.01 -6.11 14.11
CA ASN A 91 -3.43 -6.31 14.42
C ASN A 91 -4.21 -6.81 13.20
N LEU A 92 -3.97 -6.19 12.03
CA LEU A 92 -4.59 -6.61 10.76
C LEU A 92 -4.16 -8.03 10.36
N VAL A 93 -2.86 -8.30 10.41
CA VAL A 93 -2.31 -9.63 10.05
C VAL A 93 -2.84 -10.72 10.97
N ARG A 94 -2.94 -10.48 12.27
CA ARG A 94 -3.51 -11.43 13.25
C ARG A 94 -5.00 -11.70 13.02
N ALA A 95 -5.72 -10.73 12.46
CA ALA A 95 -7.12 -10.88 12.05
C ALA A 95 -7.27 -11.60 10.68
N GLY A 96 -6.18 -12.10 10.08
CA GLY A 96 -6.20 -12.79 8.79
C GLY A 96 -6.27 -11.86 7.57
N ILE A 97 -6.03 -10.57 7.76
CA ILE A 97 -6.08 -9.57 6.68
C ILE A 97 -4.69 -9.45 6.03
N PRO A 98 -4.54 -9.71 4.73
CA PRO A 98 -3.32 -9.42 4.01
C PRO A 98 -3.04 -7.92 4.00
N VAL A 99 -1.79 -7.54 4.33
CA VAL A 99 -1.35 -6.14 4.34
C VAL A 99 -0.25 -5.93 3.31
N SER A 100 -0.47 -5.01 2.39
CA SER A 100 0.50 -4.60 1.38
C SER A 100 0.86 -3.13 1.55
N CYS A 101 2.09 -2.77 1.20
CA CYS A 101 2.56 -1.39 1.23
C CYS A 101 2.86 -0.89 -0.17
N GLN A 102 2.33 0.26 -0.52
CA GLN A 102 2.81 1.09 -1.61
C GLN A 102 3.72 2.19 -1.07
N THR A 103 4.67 2.60 -1.88
CA THR A 103 5.67 3.63 -1.56
C THR A 103 5.78 4.56 -2.74
N VAL A 104 5.99 5.85 -2.50
CA VAL A 104 6.36 6.80 -3.56
C VAL A 104 7.87 7.02 -3.50
N LEU A 105 8.55 6.95 -4.64
CA LEU A 105 9.97 7.26 -4.75
C LEU A 105 10.16 8.77 -4.75
N LEU A 106 10.81 9.28 -3.69
CA LEU A 106 10.92 10.70 -3.40
C LEU A 106 12.38 11.12 -3.24
N ALA A 107 12.82 12.10 -4.03
CA ALA A 107 14.15 12.68 -3.93
C ALA A 107 14.39 13.28 -2.53
N GLY A 108 15.56 13.00 -1.97
CA GLY A 108 15.94 13.43 -0.63
C GLY A 108 15.29 12.67 0.52
N VAL A 109 14.43 11.67 0.24
CA VAL A 109 13.74 10.87 1.27
C VAL A 109 14.15 9.38 1.18
N ASN A 110 13.96 8.77 0.00
CA ASN A 110 14.19 7.35 -0.19
C ASN A 110 14.85 7.02 -1.55
N ASP A 111 15.52 7.97 -2.17
CA ASP A 111 16.13 7.92 -3.50
C ASP A 111 17.50 7.23 -3.56
N SER A 112 17.70 6.25 -2.68
CA SER A 112 18.87 5.37 -2.70
C SER A 112 18.47 3.90 -2.49
N ALA A 113 19.29 2.96 -2.99
CA ALA A 113 19.08 1.55 -2.77
C ALA A 113 19.12 1.18 -1.27
N GLU A 114 19.99 1.84 -0.52
CA GLU A 114 20.16 1.65 0.92
C GLU A 114 18.87 2.03 1.68
N ALA A 115 18.30 3.20 1.39
CA ALA A 115 17.07 3.69 2.01
C ALA A 115 15.88 2.77 1.66
N MET A 116 15.74 2.38 0.39
CA MET A 116 14.68 1.49 -0.06
C MET A 116 14.81 0.09 0.56
N LEU A 117 16.02 -0.48 0.61
CA LEU A 117 16.24 -1.78 1.26
C LEU A 117 15.97 -1.73 2.77
N ALA A 118 16.32 -0.63 3.44
CA ALA A 118 15.99 -0.43 4.84
C ALA A 118 14.47 -0.45 5.06
N LEU A 119 13.70 0.27 4.22
CA LEU A 119 12.24 0.27 4.25
C LEU A 119 11.68 -1.14 3.98
N PHE A 120 12.10 -1.81 2.90
CA PHE A 120 11.56 -3.13 2.55
C PHE A 120 11.79 -4.16 3.66
N ARG A 121 12.98 -4.15 4.28
CA ARG A 121 13.28 -5.02 5.42
C ARG A 121 12.45 -4.68 6.66
N ALA A 122 12.20 -3.40 6.92
CA ALA A 122 11.34 -2.96 8.02
C ALA A 122 9.90 -3.45 7.81
N LEU A 123 9.35 -3.29 6.60
CA LEU A 123 8.04 -3.79 6.22
C LEU A 123 7.93 -5.32 6.36
N GLN A 124 8.93 -6.07 5.88
CA GLN A 124 8.92 -7.53 6.01
C GLN A 124 8.92 -7.98 7.49
N ARG A 125 9.70 -7.31 8.37
CA ARG A 125 9.66 -7.59 9.81
C ARG A 125 8.30 -7.31 10.42
N ALA A 126 7.60 -6.28 9.94
CA ALA A 126 6.22 -5.97 10.31
C ALA A 126 5.16 -6.86 9.62
N ARG A 127 5.58 -7.88 8.84
CA ARG A 127 4.72 -8.76 8.03
C ARG A 127 3.86 -8.01 7.01
N VAL A 128 4.34 -6.87 6.54
CA VAL A 128 3.74 -6.07 5.47
C VAL A 128 4.49 -6.37 4.17
N ARG A 129 3.76 -6.72 3.11
CA ARG A 129 4.35 -7.00 1.81
C ARG A 129 4.65 -5.69 1.08
N PRO A 130 5.91 -5.37 0.72
CA PRO A 130 6.20 -4.35 -0.27
C PRO A 130 5.50 -4.70 -1.59
N TYR A 131 4.70 -3.79 -2.14
CA TYR A 131 3.84 -4.08 -3.29
C TYR A 131 4.22 -3.27 -4.53
N TYR A 132 4.13 -1.94 -4.42
CA TYR A 132 4.55 -1.01 -5.45
C TYR A 132 5.51 0.06 -4.91
N VAL A 133 6.45 0.48 -5.77
CA VAL A 133 7.14 1.76 -5.67
C VAL A 133 6.71 2.61 -6.85
N PHE A 134 5.94 3.66 -6.59
CA PHE A 134 5.46 4.57 -7.62
C PHE A 134 6.50 5.64 -7.92
N GLN A 135 6.71 5.89 -9.19
CA GLN A 135 7.31 7.16 -9.62
C GLN A 135 6.44 8.31 -9.12
N CYS A 136 7.05 9.36 -8.57
CA CYS A 136 6.31 10.54 -8.11
C CYS A 136 5.60 11.21 -9.30
N ASP A 137 4.29 11.42 -9.17
CA ASP A 137 3.45 12.03 -10.20
C ASP A 137 3.84 13.49 -10.47
N PRO A 138 3.63 14.00 -11.70
CA PRO A 138 3.93 15.38 -12.06
C PRO A 138 2.85 16.35 -11.57
N VAL A 139 2.64 16.40 -10.25
CA VAL A 139 1.68 17.32 -9.63
C VAL A 139 2.34 18.67 -9.31
N ALA A 140 1.61 19.76 -9.45
CA ALA A 140 2.10 21.09 -9.13
C ALA A 140 2.57 21.17 -7.66
N GLY A 141 3.73 21.81 -7.44
CA GLY A 141 4.30 22.01 -6.10
C GLY A 141 5.19 20.87 -5.58
N ILE A 142 5.18 19.67 -6.18
CA ILE A 142 5.98 18.52 -5.70
C ILE A 142 7.10 18.09 -6.68
N ALA A 143 7.36 18.86 -7.72
CA ALA A 143 8.34 18.53 -8.75
C ALA A 143 9.76 18.27 -8.18
N HIS A 144 10.11 18.93 -7.08
CA HIS A 144 11.39 18.77 -6.38
C HIS A 144 11.57 17.39 -5.74
N PHE A 145 10.49 16.64 -5.53
CA PHE A 145 10.55 15.25 -5.04
C PHE A 145 10.70 14.23 -6.17
N ARG A 146 10.62 14.62 -7.43
CA ARG A 146 10.70 13.66 -8.53
C ARG A 146 12.12 13.15 -8.71
N VAL A 147 12.27 11.83 -8.73
CA VAL A 147 13.52 11.14 -9.03
C VAL A 147 13.58 10.88 -10.54
N PRO A 148 14.70 11.15 -11.24
CA PRO A 148 14.85 10.79 -12.63
C PRO A 148 14.64 9.28 -12.87
N LEU A 149 13.98 8.90 -13.98
CA LEU A 149 13.68 7.50 -14.31
C LEU A 149 14.93 6.61 -14.33
N GLU A 150 16.04 7.11 -14.88
CA GLU A 150 17.29 6.33 -14.89
C GLU A 150 17.80 6.05 -13.47
N ARG A 151 17.67 7.01 -12.56
CA ARG A 151 18.00 6.79 -11.16
C ARG A 151 17.07 5.78 -10.51
N ALA A 152 15.76 5.85 -10.80
CA ALA A 152 14.79 4.88 -10.32
C ALA A 152 15.12 3.45 -10.77
N ARG A 153 15.51 3.26 -12.06
CA ARG A 153 15.96 1.96 -12.59
C ARG A 153 17.23 1.45 -11.90
N GLN A 154 18.19 2.34 -11.61
CA GLN A 154 19.42 1.97 -10.88
C GLN A 154 19.09 1.47 -9.47
N ILE A 155 18.20 2.17 -8.77
CA ILE A 155 17.72 1.78 -7.43
C ILE A 155 17.03 0.42 -7.49
N GLU A 156 16.11 0.22 -8.43
CA GLU A 156 15.41 -1.07 -8.62
C GLU A 156 16.39 -2.23 -8.82
N ARG A 157 17.35 -2.09 -9.77
CA ARG A 157 18.38 -3.11 -10.04
C ARG A 157 19.22 -3.41 -8.81
N ALA A 158 19.65 -2.36 -8.09
CA ALA A 158 20.46 -2.50 -6.89
C ALA A 158 19.67 -3.16 -5.72
N CYS A 159 18.38 -2.93 -5.62
CA CYS A 159 17.50 -3.61 -4.67
C CYS A 159 17.29 -5.08 -5.06
N ALA A 160 17.01 -5.36 -6.34
CA ALA A 160 16.79 -6.71 -6.84
C ALA A 160 17.98 -7.65 -6.60
N ALA A 161 19.20 -7.12 -6.64
CA ALA A 161 20.43 -7.88 -6.36
C ALA A 161 20.62 -8.22 -4.87
N ARG A 162 19.84 -7.61 -3.94
CA ARG A 162 20.14 -7.62 -2.49
C ARG A 162 18.96 -8.03 -1.61
N ILE A 163 17.78 -8.31 -2.19
CA ILE A 163 16.58 -8.74 -1.47
C ILE A 163 15.84 -9.82 -2.28
N GLY A 164 15.26 -10.79 -1.58
CA GLY A 164 14.47 -11.84 -2.23
C GLY A 164 13.14 -11.35 -2.78
N GLY A 165 12.55 -12.08 -3.71
CA GLY A 165 11.34 -11.70 -4.44
C GLY A 165 10.12 -11.35 -3.59
N LEU A 166 9.99 -11.89 -2.37
CA LEU A 166 8.93 -11.51 -1.45
C LEU A 166 9.07 -10.05 -0.96
N GLY A 167 10.30 -9.57 -0.86
CA GLY A 167 10.61 -8.22 -0.38
C GLY A 167 10.82 -7.19 -1.49
N LEU A 168 10.89 -7.61 -2.76
CA LEU A 168 11.10 -6.72 -3.89
C LEU A 168 9.75 -6.30 -4.47
N PRO A 169 9.34 -5.02 -4.34
CA PRO A 169 8.14 -4.50 -4.98
C PRO A 169 8.35 -4.26 -6.48
N ARG A 170 7.27 -4.05 -7.22
CA ARG A 170 7.33 -3.54 -8.58
C ARG A 170 7.54 -2.03 -8.58
N PHE A 171 8.51 -1.56 -9.34
CA PHE A 171 8.70 -0.13 -9.60
C PHE A 171 7.87 0.26 -10.81
N VAL A 172 6.97 1.22 -10.65
CA VAL A 172 5.95 1.56 -11.66
C VAL A 172 5.71 3.06 -11.76
N ALA A 173 5.20 3.50 -12.91
CA ALA A 173 4.60 4.81 -13.08
C ALA A 173 3.10 4.66 -13.37
N ASP A 174 2.32 5.64 -12.94
CA ASP A 174 0.89 5.77 -13.25
C ASP A 174 0.76 6.78 -14.38
N LEU A 175 0.53 6.29 -15.59
CA LEU A 175 0.43 7.15 -16.77
C LEU A 175 -1.04 7.37 -17.13
N PRO A 176 -1.44 8.60 -17.49
CA PRO A 176 -2.85 8.94 -17.75
C PRO A 176 -3.52 8.08 -18.82
N ASP A 177 -2.76 7.68 -19.85
CA ASP A 177 -3.29 6.96 -21.01
C ASP A 177 -2.94 5.46 -21.00
N ALA A 178 -2.47 4.93 -19.88
CA ALA A 178 -2.11 3.53 -19.78
C ALA A 178 -3.23 2.70 -19.13
N ASP A 179 -3.54 1.55 -19.71
CA ASP A 179 -4.52 0.60 -19.16
C ASP A 179 -4.08 -0.07 -17.84
N ARG A 180 -2.79 0.08 -17.49
CA ARG A 180 -2.17 -0.55 -16.31
C ARG A 180 -1.04 0.31 -15.74
N LYS A 181 -0.65 0.00 -14.52
CA LYS A 181 0.60 0.55 -13.95
C LYS A 181 1.78 0.11 -14.81
N THR A 182 2.50 1.07 -15.39
CA THR A 182 3.60 0.80 -16.32
C THR A 182 4.89 0.56 -15.54
N PRO A 183 5.54 -0.61 -15.68
CA PRO A 183 6.86 -0.83 -15.09
C PRO A 183 7.88 0.21 -15.56
N ILE A 184 8.71 0.73 -14.65
CA ILE A 184 9.71 1.74 -15.02
C ILE A 184 10.78 1.19 -15.98
N SER A 185 10.93 -0.12 -16.06
CA SER A 185 11.80 -0.79 -17.02
C SER A 185 11.29 -0.72 -18.47
N GLU A 186 10.00 -0.41 -18.65
CA GLU A 186 9.35 -0.27 -19.97
C GLU A 186 9.33 1.19 -20.46
N LEU A 187 9.73 2.15 -19.61
CA LEU A 187 9.79 3.59 -19.90
C LEU A 187 11.21 4.00 -20.26
#